data_2bca0cf92816fad6cb53c178fdb4163d
#
_entry.id   2bca0cf92816fad6cb53c178fdb4163d
#
_cell.length_a   1.000
_cell.length_b   1.000
_cell.length_c   1.000
_cell.angle_alpha   90.00
_cell.angle_beta   90.00
_cell.angle_gamma   90.00
#
_symmetry.space_group_name_H-M   'P 1'
#
loop_
_entity.id
_entity.type
_entity.pdbx_description
1 polymer ?
#
loop_
_entity_poly.entity_id
_entity_poly.type
_entity_poly.pdbx_seq_one_letter_code
_entity_poly.pdbx_strand_id
1 'polypeptide(L)'
;MPSAAAGGEASGHGDGRVSWALSFRFYIAMTQRAWVANAIHTIEADFNRSADTHLIPLDLPGFPGIDFYFKDESSHPTGSLKHRLARSLFLYALTNGWLREGRPVIEASSGSTAVSEAYFARLLGLPFIAVMPATTSPEKIAAIEFQGGRCHLVGRACDLHAESLQLARETDGHFMDQFLYAERATDWRANNNIAESIFRQMQEESYPVPEWIVCSPGTGGTAATLGRYVRYRRHPTLILCADPEVSLFFDSYCEALAGRDYAGLTSNNGSRIEGIGRPRGEPSFIPSCIDAMIKVPDALSLAAMRYVSARLGRRVGGSTGTNFVGVLQAAMRMRAQGRRGSIVTILCDSGERYVHSYYRPEWYLQQGIDVESADAQLAVAVAGGDLPPLPCAALE
;
A
#
# COMPACT_ATOMS: atom_id res chain seq x y z
N MET A 1 -79.14 -20.39 -44.12
CA MET A 1 -78.20 -20.13 -45.23
C MET A 1 -76.99 -19.38 -44.71
N PRO A 2 -75.81 -19.79 -45.09
CA PRO A 2 -74.54 -19.69 -44.33
C PRO A 2 -73.65 -18.56 -44.87
N SER A 3 -72.72 -18.17 -44.02
CA SER A 3 -71.49 -17.54 -44.54
C SER A 3 -70.31 -18.00 -43.69
N ALA A 4 -69.33 -18.58 -44.34
CA ALA A 4 -68.09 -19.02 -43.79
C ALA A 4 -67.14 -17.79 -43.54
N ALA A 5 -66.39 -17.81 -42.45
CA ALA A 5 -65.27 -16.94 -42.28
C ALA A 5 -64.04 -17.82 -41.98
N ALA A 6 -63.04 -17.70 -42.81
CA ALA A 6 -61.78 -18.38 -42.73
C ALA A 6 -60.94 -17.89 -41.57
N GLY A 7 -60.40 -18.80 -40.80
CA GLY A 7 -59.37 -18.58 -39.81
C GLY A 7 -58.01 -18.44 -40.47
N GLY A 8 -57.27 -17.38 -40.11
CA GLY A 8 -55.86 -17.19 -40.44
C GLY A 8 -55.01 -17.67 -39.27
N GLU A 9 -54.23 -18.71 -39.46
CA GLU A 9 -53.18 -19.14 -38.56
C GLU A 9 -52.02 -18.12 -38.63
N ALA A 10 -51.78 -17.45 -37.53
CA ALA A 10 -50.55 -16.69 -37.32
C ALA A 10 -49.50 -17.62 -36.71
N SER A 11 -48.56 -18.08 -37.52
CA SER A 11 -47.42 -18.86 -37.10
C SER A 11 -46.46 -18.02 -36.24
N GLY A 12 -46.45 -18.31 -34.92
CA GLY A 12 -45.47 -17.76 -33.99
C GLY A 12 -44.10 -18.35 -34.22
N HIS A 13 -43.24 -17.62 -34.94
CA HIS A 13 -41.80 -17.86 -35.06
C HIS A 13 -41.00 -16.72 -34.40
N GLY A 14 -41.17 -16.53 -33.08
CA GLY A 14 -40.47 -15.46 -32.38
C GLY A 14 -39.74 -15.85 -31.09
N ASP A 15 -40.02 -17.04 -30.54
CA ASP A 15 -39.68 -17.28 -29.10
C ASP A 15 -38.40 -18.10 -28.86
N GLY A 16 -37.84 -18.77 -29.87
CA GLY A 16 -36.67 -19.63 -29.68
C GLY A 16 -35.35 -18.86 -29.50
N ARG A 17 -35.16 -17.77 -30.21
CA ARG A 17 -33.88 -17.02 -30.20
C ARG A 17 -33.66 -16.24 -28.90
N VAL A 18 -34.70 -15.71 -28.31
CA VAL A 18 -34.63 -14.95 -27.05
C VAL A 18 -34.35 -15.90 -25.88
N SER A 19 -34.95 -17.08 -25.88
CA SER A 19 -34.75 -18.13 -24.88
C SER A 19 -33.31 -18.65 -24.87
N TRP A 20 -32.70 -18.89 -26.05
CA TRP A 20 -31.31 -19.35 -26.17
C TRP A 20 -30.30 -18.28 -25.68
N ALA A 21 -30.48 -17.02 -26.03
CA ALA A 21 -29.60 -15.94 -25.62
C ALA A 21 -29.66 -15.70 -24.10
N LEU A 22 -30.84 -15.83 -23.49
CA LEU A 22 -31.01 -15.72 -22.04
C LEU A 22 -30.39 -16.92 -21.32
N SER A 23 -30.62 -18.16 -21.80
CA SER A 23 -30.00 -19.35 -21.24
C SER A 23 -28.49 -19.35 -21.36
N PHE A 24 -27.94 -18.90 -22.48
CA PHE A 24 -26.49 -18.78 -22.68
C PHE A 24 -25.87 -17.70 -21.78
N ARG A 25 -26.52 -16.56 -21.64
CA ARG A 25 -26.09 -15.50 -20.70
C ARG A 25 -26.15 -15.97 -19.24
N PHE A 26 -27.18 -16.71 -18.87
CA PHE A 26 -27.31 -17.31 -17.54
C PHE A 26 -26.23 -18.35 -17.27
N TYR A 27 -25.91 -19.19 -18.23
CA TYR A 27 -24.84 -20.19 -18.13
C TYR A 27 -23.47 -19.51 -17.97
N ILE A 28 -23.15 -18.48 -18.78
CA ILE A 28 -21.91 -17.70 -18.64
C ILE A 28 -21.85 -17.02 -17.26
N ALA A 29 -22.93 -16.43 -16.79
CA ALA A 29 -22.97 -15.81 -15.46
C ALA A 29 -22.74 -16.82 -14.33
N MET A 30 -23.28 -18.04 -14.43
CA MET A 30 -23.05 -19.11 -13.46
C MET A 30 -21.61 -19.61 -13.48
N THR A 31 -20.99 -19.79 -14.65
CA THR A 31 -19.58 -20.23 -14.76
C THR A 31 -18.63 -19.16 -14.24
N GLN A 32 -18.87 -17.89 -14.56
CA GLN A 32 -18.08 -16.76 -14.01
C GLN A 32 -18.21 -16.69 -12.48
N ARG A 33 -19.41 -16.84 -11.94
CA ARG A 33 -19.63 -16.85 -10.48
C ARG A 33 -18.90 -18.00 -9.79
N ALA A 34 -18.89 -19.18 -10.39
CA ALA A 34 -18.16 -20.34 -9.87
C ALA A 34 -16.65 -20.10 -9.89
N TRP A 35 -16.13 -19.53 -10.97
CA TRP A 35 -14.71 -19.16 -11.05
C TRP A 35 -14.33 -18.10 -9.98
N VAL A 36 -15.13 -17.04 -9.81
CA VAL A 36 -14.91 -16.03 -8.77
C VAL A 36 -14.88 -16.65 -7.38
N ALA A 37 -15.84 -17.55 -7.07
CA ALA A 37 -15.86 -18.24 -5.78
C ALA A 37 -14.60 -19.10 -5.56
N ASN A 38 -14.13 -19.80 -6.58
CA ASN A 38 -12.89 -20.56 -6.51
C ASN A 38 -11.65 -19.66 -6.39
N ALA A 39 -11.62 -18.54 -7.09
CA ALA A 39 -10.53 -17.57 -7.00
C ALA A 39 -10.42 -16.97 -5.59
N ILE A 40 -11.54 -16.56 -5.00
CA ILE A 40 -11.59 -16.07 -3.61
C ILE A 40 -11.10 -17.15 -2.65
N HIS A 41 -11.62 -18.38 -2.79
CA HIS A 41 -11.19 -19.52 -1.96
C HIS A 41 -9.67 -19.76 -2.08
N THR A 42 -9.12 -19.67 -3.28
CA THR A 42 -7.67 -19.83 -3.52
C THR A 42 -6.84 -18.76 -2.80
N ILE A 43 -7.25 -17.50 -2.86
CA ILE A 43 -6.58 -16.39 -2.17
C ILE A 43 -6.67 -16.55 -0.64
N GLU A 44 -7.86 -16.87 -0.12
CA GLU A 44 -8.05 -17.05 1.33
C GLU A 44 -7.32 -18.29 1.85
N ALA A 45 -7.26 -19.37 1.09
CA ALA A 45 -6.49 -20.56 1.43
C ALA A 45 -4.98 -20.26 1.46
N ASP A 46 -4.48 -19.47 0.51
CA ASP A 46 -3.07 -19.04 0.50
C ASP A 46 -2.73 -18.24 1.75
N PHE A 47 -3.56 -17.26 2.12
CA PHE A 47 -3.41 -16.50 3.35
C PHE A 47 -3.44 -17.39 4.60
N ASN A 48 -4.40 -18.31 4.72
CA ASN A 48 -4.59 -19.14 5.91
C ASN A 48 -3.51 -20.23 6.09
N ARG A 49 -2.64 -20.46 5.09
CA ARG A 49 -1.49 -21.38 5.22
C ARG A 49 -0.33 -20.78 6.00
N SER A 50 -0.33 -19.47 6.25
CA SER A 50 0.73 -18.80 7.00
C SER A 50 0.22 -18.26 8.32
N ALA A 51 1.10 -18.20 9.34
CA ALA A 51 0.91 -17.31 10.47
C ALA A 51 0.96 -15.87 9.97
N ASP A 52 0.42 -14.93 10.74
CA ASP A 52 0.50 -13.51 10.43
C ASP A 52 1.96 -13.01 10.47
N THR A 53 2.21 -11.82 9.92
CA THR A 53 3.51 -11.14 10.00
C THR A 53 3.88 -10.84 11.45
N HIS A 54 5.18 -10.83 11.74
CA HIS A 54 5.67 -10.69 13.12
C HIS A 54 5.48 -9.27 13.67
N LEU A 55 5.36 -9.18 15.00
CA LEU A 55 5.54 -7.96 15.77
C LEU A 55 6.91 -8.05 16.46
N ILE A 56 7.82 -7.11 16.15
CA ILE A 56 9.20 -7.16 16.61
C ILE A 56 9.43 -6.04 17.60
N PRO A 57 9.79 -6.32 18.86
CA PRO A 57 10.15 -5.29 19.82
C PRO A 57 11.51 -4.66 19.48
N LEU A 58 11.66 -3.37 19.76
CA LEU A 58 12.91 -2.64 19.64
C LEU A 58 13.18 -1.93 20.98
N ASP A 59 14.33 -2.18 21.58
CA ASP A 59 14.76 -1.47 22.77
C ASP A 59 15.46 -0.15 22.39
N LEU A 60 14.95 0.96 22.94
CA LEU A 60 15.53 2.29 22.84
C LEU A 60 15.74 2.88 24.26
N PRO A 61 16.92 2.65 24.88
CA PRO A 61 17.19 3.07 26.27
C PRO A 61 17.05 4.57 26.50
N GLY A 62 17.16 5.41 25.45
CA GLY A 62 16.96 6.85 25.51
C GLY A 62 15.51 7.29 25.81
N PHE A 63 14.56 6.36 25.82
CA PHE A 63 13.13 6.63 26.03
C PHE A 63 12.51 5.70 27.08
N PRO A 64 12.91 5.80 28.36
CA PRO A 64 12.44 4.90 29.39
C PRO A 64 10.92 5.04 29.60
N GLY A 65 10.23 3.88 29.68
CA GLY A 65 8.79 3.80 29.84
C GLY A 65 7.98 3.92 28.54
N ILE A 66 8.66 3.90 27.39
CA ILE A 66 8.04 3.80 26.08
C ILE A 66 8.53 2.53 25.39
N ASP A 67 7.60 1.65 25.02
CA ASP A 67 7.89 0.41 24.30
C ASP A 67 7.70 0.61 22.80
N PHE A 68 8.61 0.04 22.00
CA PHE A 68 8.63 0.22 20.55
C PHE A 68 8.49 -1.10 19.82
N TYR A 69 7.66 -1.11 18.78
CA TYR A 69 7.41 -2.31 17.99
C TYR A 69 7.41 -2.03 16.50
N PHE A 70 7.97 -2.97 15.72
CA PHE A 70 7.84 -3.01 14.28
C PHE A 70 6.85 -4.10 13.86
N LYS A 71 5.81 -3.74 13.13
CA LYS A 71 4.98 -4.69 12.39
C LYS A 71 5.71 -5.07 11.11
N ASP A 72 6.21 -6.30 11.05
CA ASP A 72 7.11 -6.77 10.00
C ASP A 72 6.38 -7.22 8.73
N GLU A 73 6.03 -6.31 7.88
CA GLU A 73 5.39 -6.60 6.60
C GLU A 73 6.38 -7.10 5.52
N SER A 74 7.68 -7.13 5.79
CA SER A 74 8.67 -7.68 4.87
C SER A 74 8.68 -9.21 4.82
N SER A 75 8.05 -9.87 5.79
CA SER A 75 7.96 -11.33 5.87
C SER A 75 6.89 -11.95 4.98
N HIS A 76 6.11 -11.14 4.26
CA HIS A 76 5.19 -11.64 3.24
C HIS A 76 5.91 -12.38 2.10
N PRO A 77 5.24 -13.31 1.38
CA PRO A 77 5.82 -14.02 0.24
C PRO A 77 6.45 -13.12 -0.83
N THR A 78 5.96 -11.89 -1.00
CA THR A 78 6.49 -10.91 -1.94
C THR A 78 7.42 -9.87 -1.28
N GLY A 79 7.77 -10.05 -0.01
CA GLY A 79 8.77 -9.27 0.70
C GLY A 79 8.37 -7.83 1.04
N SER A 80 7.08 -7.49 1.07
CA SER A 80 6.63 -6.13 1.39
C SER A 80 5.16 -6.04 1.83
N LEU A 81 4.80 -4.93 2.48
CA LEU A 81 3.42 -4.58 2.85
C LEU A 81 2.45 -4.52 1.65
N LYS A 82 2.97 -4.39 0.43
CA LYS A 82 2.14 -4.36 -0.78
C LYS A 82 1.45 -5.70 -1.05
N HIS A 83 1.93 -6.77 -0.45
CA HIS A 83 1.24 -8.07 -0.49
C HIS A 83 -0.18 -8.00 0.09
N ARG A 84 -0.37 -7.31 1.24
CA ARG A 84 -1.73 -7.08 1.79
C ARG A 84 -2.59 -6.22 0.87
N LEU A 85 -2.00 -5.17 0.31
CA LEU A 85 -2.71 -4.31 -0.64
C LEU A 85 -3.15 -5.08 -1.87
N ALA A 86 -2.24 -5.82 -2.51
CA ALA A 86 -2.55 -6.62 -3.70
C ALA A 86 -3.64 -7.64 -3.41
N ARG A 87 -3.58 -8.38 -2.29
CA ARG A 87 -4.65 -9.27 -1.86
C ARG A 87 -6.00 -8.55 -1.79
N SER A 88 -6.03 -7.39 -1.14
CA SER A 88 -7.27 -6.62 -0.98
C SER A 88 -7.81 -6.12 -2.31
N LEU A 89 -6.94 -5.64 -3.21
CA LEU A 89 -7.33 -5.20 -4.56
C LEU A 89 -7.91 -6.35 -5.38
N PHE A 90 -7.28 -7.52 -5.35
CA PHE A 90 -7.79 -8.71 -6.05
C PHE A 90 -9.15 -9.15 -5.52
N LEU A 91 -9.31 -9.26 -4.20
CA LEU A 91 -10.60 -9.61 -3.59
C LEU A 91 -11.67 -8.58 -3.92
N TYR A 92 -11.34 -7.30 -3.87
CA TYR A 92 -12.24 -6.21 -4.22
C TYR A 92 -12.67 -6.29 -5.70
N ALA A 93 -11.72 -6.47 -6.62
CA ALA A 93 -12.01 -6.59 -8.03
C ALA A 93 -12.81 -7.86 -8.38
N LEU A 94 -12.52 -9.00 -7.72
CA LEU A 94 -13.29 -10.25 -7.87
C LEU A 94 -14.74 -10.09 -7.41
N THR A 95 -14.95 -9.50 -6.23
CA THR A 95 -16.29 -9.33 -5.66
C THR A 95 -17.12 -8.30 -6.40
N ASN A 96 -16.48 -7.34 -7.08
CA ASN A 96 -17.17 -6.41 -7.99
C ASN A 96 -17.36 -6.97 -9.41
N GLY A 97 -16.89 -8.20 -9.70
CA GLY A 97 -17.01 -8.81 -11.02
C GLY A 97 -16.12 -8.18 -12.09
N TRP A 98 -15.08 -7.48 -11.71
CA TRP A 98 -14.16 -6.82 -12.64
C TRP A 98 -13.09 -7.77 -13.19
N LEU A 99 -12.65 -8.73 -12.38
CA LEU A 99 -11.75 -9.78 -12.85
C LEU A 99 -12.55 -10.92 -13.48
N ARG A 100 -12.03 -11.40 -14.61
CA ARG A 100 -12.64 -12.50 -15.38
C ARG A 100 -11.59 -13.56 -15.72
N GLU A 101 -12.00 -14.80 -15.78
CA GLU A 101 -11.11 -15.91 -16.11
C GLU A 101 -10.37 -15.68 -17.42
N GLY A 102 -9.05 -15.89 -17.41
CA GLY A 102 -8.17 -15.75 -18.57
C GLY A 102 -7.93 -14.32 -19.06
N ARG A 103 -8.53 -13.29 -18.43
CA ARG A 103 -8.32 -11.89 -18.80
C ARG A 103 -7.15 -11.25 -18.08
N PRO A 104 -6.37 -10.39 -18.74
CA PRO A 104 -5.20 -9.77 -18.11
C PRO A 104 -5.58 -8.83 -16.96
N VAL A 105 -4.72 -8.81 -15.96
CA VAL A 105 -4.68 -7.81 -14.91
C VAL A 105 -3.56 -6.82 -15.24
N ILE A 106 -3.83 -5.54 -15.16
CA ILE A 106 -2.89 -4.45 -15.50
C ILE A 106 -2.67 -3.57 -14.26
N GLU A 107 -1.43 -3.16 -14.01
CA GLU A 107 -1.12 -2.15 -12.99
C GLU A 107 -0.03 -1.20 -13.45
N ALA A 108 -0.20 0.10 -13.14
CA ALA A 108 0.79 1.15 -13.35
C ALA A 108 1.82 1.17 -12.22
N SER A 109 2.77 0.26 -12.23
CA SER A 109 3.78 0.15 -11.17
C SER A 109 5.04 -0.58 -11.65
N SER A 110 6.21 -0.10 -11.24
CA SER A 110 7.50 -0.79 -11.38
C SER A 110 8.04 -1.36 -10.05
N GLY A 111 7.28 -1.22 -8.97
CA GLY A 111 7.73 -1.52 -7.62
C GLY A 111 7.02 -2.72 -6.98
N SER A 112 6.99 -2.71 -5.65
CA SER A 112 6.47 -3.80 -4.82
C SER A 112 5.00 -4.14 -5.09
N THR A 113 4.19 -3.18 -5.54
CA THR A 113 2.79 -3.45 -5.93
C THR A 113 2.73 -4.37 -7.13
N ALA A 114 3.46 -4.05 -8.21
CA ALA A 114 3.49 -4.90 -9.41
C ALA A 114 4.00 -6.33 -9.09
N VAL A 115 5.04 -6.46 -8.25
CA VAL A 115 5.54 -7.78 -7.82
C VAL A 115 4.46 -8.55 -7.04
N SER A 116 3.72 -7.86 -6.16
CA SER A 116 2.68 -8.49 -5.34
C SER A 116 1.44 -8.85 -6.18
N GLU A 117 1.04 -8.01 -7.11
CA GLU A 117 -0.08 -8.29 -8.00
C GLU A 117 0.25 -9.40 -9.01
N ALA A 118 1.48 -9.44 -9.54
CA ALA A 118 1.95 -10.56 -10.35
C ALA A 118 1.87 -11.90 -9.61
N TYR A 119 2.21 -11.91 -8.31
CA TYR A 119 2.04 -13.10 -7.45
C TYR A 119 0.58 -13.57 -7.42
N PHE A 120 -0.38 -12.69 -7.13
CA PHE A 120 -1.79 -13.07 -7.05
C PHE A 120 -2.38 -13.42 -8.42
N ALA A 121 -1.98 -12.72 -9.48
CA ALA A 121 -2.38 -13.07 -10.84
C ALA A 121 -1.90 -14.48 -11.20
N ARG A 122 -0.63 -14.82 -10.93
CA ARG A 122 -0.09 -16.17 -11.11
C ARG A 122 -0.86 -17.20 -10.29
N LEU A 123 -1.17 -16.90 -9.03
CA LEU A 123 -1.92 -17.78 -8.13
C LEU A 123 -3.30 -18.15 -8.72
N LEU A 124 -3.91 -17.21 -9.45
CA LEU A 124 -5.22 -17.39 -10.11
C LEU A 124 -5.13 -17.83 -11.56
N GLY A 125 -3.93 -18.03 -12.11
CA GLY A 125 -3.73 -18.37 -13.52
C GLY A 125 -4.10 -17.24 -14.50
N LEU A 126 -4.05 -15.97 -14.04
CA LEU A 126 -4.33 -14.79 -14.87
C LEU A 126 -3.04 -14.20 -15.44
N PRO A 127 -3.05 -13.70 -16.69
CA PRO A 127 -1.95 -12.88 -17.21
C PRO A 127 -1.83 -11.58 -16.40
N PHE A 128 -0.60 -11.14 -16.12
CA PHE A 128 -0.35 -9.86 -15.45
C PHE A 128 0.56 -8.98 -16.31
N ILE A 129 0.23 -7.70 -16.44
CA ILE A 129 1.00 -6.71 -17.19
C ILE A 129 1.29 -5.50 -16.32
N ALA A 130 2.56 -5.28 -15.98
CA ALA A 130 3.03 -4.10 -15.28
C ALA A 130 3.41 -3.01 -16.28
N VAL A 131 2.75 -1.87 -16.22
CA VAL A 131 3.05 -0.70 -17.05
C VAL A 131 4.02 0.20 -16.29
N MET A 132 5.18 0.48 -16.88
CA MET A 132 6.26 1.17 -16.18
C MET A 132 7.12 2.03 -17.12
N PRO A 133 7.89 3.02 -16.58
CA PRO A 133 8.82 3.80 -17.40
C PRO A 133 9.89 2.93 -18.05
N ALA A 134 10.30 3.27 -19.27
CA ALA A 134 11.39 2.60 -19.98
C ALA A 134 12.75 2.71 -19.24
N THR A 135 12.87 3.65 -18.31
CA THR A 135 14.05 3.83 -17.45
C THR A 135 14.06 2.93 -16.22
N THR A 136 13.07 2.04 -16.07
CA THR A 136 13.01 1.08 -14.94
C THR A 136 14.20 0.15 -14.98
N SER A 137 14.84 -0.07 -13.82
CA SER A 137 16.04 -0.90 -13.73
C SER A 137 15.75 -2.38 -14.05
N PRO A 138 16.73 -3.11 -14.62
CA PRO A 138 16.58 -4.53 -14.96
C PRO A 138 16.19 -5.40 -13.74
N GLU A 139 16.67 -5.09 -12.55
CA GLU A 139 16.36 -5.84 -11.32
C GLU A 139 14.87 -5.76 -10.97
N LYS A 140 14.24 -4.59 -11.17
CA LYS A 140 12.80 -4.40 -10.96
C LYS A 140 11.98 -5.18 -11.99
N ILE A 141 12.39 -5.15 -13.24
CA ILE A 141 11.78 -5.94 -14.33
C ILE A 141 11.87 -7.43 -13.98
N ALA A 142 13.08 -7.92 -13.66
CA ALA A 142 13.31 -9.31 -13.31
C ALA A 142 12.48 -9.78 -12.10
N ALA A 143 12.27 -8.92 -11.09
CA ALA A 143 11.46 -9.26 -9.93
C ALA A 143 9.97 -9.47 -10.27
N ILE A 144 9.44 -8.73 -11.23
CA ILE A 144 8.05 -8.88 -11.71
C ILE A 144 7.93 -10.13 -12.59
N GLU A 145 8.89 -10.33 -13.51
CA GLU A 145 8.94 -11.50 -14.40
C GLU A 145 9.12 -12.80 -13.62
N PHE A 146 9.91 -12.79 -12.54
CA PHE A 146 10.03 -13.93 -11.62
C PHE A 146 8.69 -14.36 -11.03
N GLN A 147 7.76 -13.41 -10.83
CA GLN A 147 6.40 -13.71 -10.41
C GLN A 147 5.47 -14.09 -11.57
N GLY A 148 5.97 -14.16 -12.80
CA GLY A 148 5.19 -14.52 -13.99
C GLY A 148 4.50 -13.33 -14.67
N GLY A 149 4.78 -12.10 -14.24
CA GLY A 149 4.29 -10.89 -14.89
C GLY A 149 5.04 -10.56 -16.18
N ARG A 150 4.42 -9.71 -17.01
CA ARG A 150 5.06 -9.09 -18.20
C ARG A 150 5.22 -7.59 -17.93
N CYS A 151 6.29 -7.01 -18.45
CA CYS A 151 6.56 -5.58 -18.31
C CYS A 151 6.27 -4.86 -19.65
N HIS A 152 5.42 -3.84 -19.58
CA HIS A 152 5.11 -2.94 -20.69
C HIS A 152 5.79 -1.59 -20.43
N LEU A 153 6.78 -1.25 -21.28
CA LEU A 153 7.64 -0.09 -21.08
C LEU A 153 7.08 1.13 -21.82
N VAL A 154 6.95 2.26 -21.11
CA VAL A 154 6.42 3.53 -21.62
C VAL A 154 7.50 4.60 -21.60
N GLY A 155 7.57 5.40 -22.64
CA GLY A 155 8.62 6.42 -22.79
C GLY A 155 8.55 7.55 -21.78
N ARG A 156 7.35 7.95 -21.32
CA ARG A 156 7.15 9.05 -20.35
C ARG A 156 6.31 8.59 -19.16
N ALA A 157 6.76 8.92 -17.98
CA ALA A 157 6.08 8.54 -16.74
C ALA A 157 4.66 9.14 -16.59
N CYS A 158 4.38 10.28 -17.21
CA CYS A 158 3.05 10.89 -17.22
C CYS A 158 2.00 10.09 -18.01
N ASP A 159 2.43 9.22 -18.91
CA ASP A 159 1.53 8.45 -19.78
C ASP A 159 1.11 7.11 -19.15
N LEU A 160 1.73 6.70 -18.04
CA LEU A 160 1.51 5.39 -17.40
C LEU A 160 0.04 5.06 -17.13
N HIS A 161 -0.70 6.00 -16.56
CA HIS A 161 -2.12 5.81 -16.25
C HIS A 161 -2.98 5.68 -17.52
N ALA A 162 -2.77 6.56 -18.49
CA ALA A 162 -3.50 6.53 -19.76
C ALA A 162 -3.21 5.25 -20.54
N GLU A 163 -1.94 4.84 -20.61
CA GLU A 163 -1.50 3.60 -21.25
C GLU A 163 -2.10 2.36 -20.57
N SER A 164 -2.14 2.33 -19.23
CA SER A 164 -2.77 1.25 -18.48
C SER A 164 -4.26 1.11 -18.78
N LEU A 165 -4.98 2.23 -18.86
CA LEU A 165 -6.39 2.25 -19.26
C LEU A 165 -6.59 1.80 -20.70
N GLN A 166 -5.73 2.22 -21.62
CA GLN A 166 -5.79 1.81 -23.03
C GLN A 166 -5.56 0.31 -23.16
N LEU A 167 -4.50 -0.20 -22.53
CA LEU A 167 -4.14 -1.62 -22.55
C LEU A 167 -5.26 -2.50 -21.96
N ALA A 168 -5.91 -2.03 -20.87
CA ALA A 168 -7.05 -2.73 -20.29
C ALA A 168 -8.22 -2.85 -21.28
N ARG A 169 -8.51 -1.78 -22.05
CA ARG A 169 -9.55 -1.80 -23.10
C ARG A 169 -9.20 -2.72 -24.26
N GLU A 170 -7.96 -2.64 -24.75
CA GLU A 170 -7.50 -3.42 -25.89
C GLU A 170 -7.45 -4.93 -25.64
N THR A 171 -7.12 -5.30 -24.41
CA THR A 171 -6.99 -6.71 -24.00
C THR A 171 -8.26 -7.29 -23.35
N ASP A 172 -9.32 -6.50 -23.22
CA ASP A 172 -10.51 -6.83 -22.42
C ASP A 172 -10.12 -7.23 -20.98
N GLY A 173 -9.06 -6.59 -20.45
CA GLY A 173 -8.48 -6.79 -19.13
C GLY A 173 -9.00 -5.80 -18.10
N HIS A 174 -8.41 -5.85 -16.89
CA HIS A 174 -8.75 -4.94 -15.79
C HIS A 174 -7.53 -4.17 -15.30
N PHE A 175 -7.62 -2.84 -15.24
CA PHE A 175 -6.63 -1.98 -14.59
C PHE A 175 -6.95 -1.85 -13.11
N MET A 176 -6.04 -2.30 -12.24
CA MET A 176 -6.26 -2.38 -10.79
C MET A 176 -6.28 -1.02 -10.11
N ASP A 177 -5.49 -0.06 -10.61
CA ASP A 177 -5.42 1.33 -10.16
C ASP A 177 -5.29 1.47 -8.63
N GLN A 178 -4.15 1.07 -8.10
CA GLN A 178 -3.85 1.13 -6.67
C GLN A 178 -4.07 2.52 -6.04
N PHE A 179 -3.85 3.59 -6.81
CA PHE A 179 -3.97 4.95 -6.30
C PHE A 179 -5.43 5.41 -6.16
N LEU A 180 -6.33 4.80 -6.90
CA LEU A 180 -7.76 5.04 -6.79
C LEU A 180 -8.42 4.15 -5.75
N TYR A 181 -7.99 2.88 -5.66
CA TYR A 181 -8.74 1.87 -4.90
C TYR A 181 -8.09 1.41 -3.59
N ALA A 182 -6.83 1.75 -3.28
CA ALA A 182 -6.14 1.23 -2.10
C ALA A 182 -6.88 1.49 -0.78
N GLU A 183 -7.53 2.65 -0.63
CA GLU A 183 -8.21 3.03 0.61
C GLU A 183 -9.56 2.31 0.82
N ARG A 184 -10.22 1.90 -0.29
CA ARG A 184 -11.55 1.26 -0.26
C ARG A 184 -11.51 -0.25 -0.46
N ALA A 185 -10.44 -0.77 -1.07
CA ALA A 185 -10.29 -2.19 -1.29
C ALA A 185 -10.02 -2.97 0.00
N THR A 186 -9.37 -2.36 0.98
CA THR A 186 -9.09 -3.00 2.26
C THR A 186 -10.34 -2.96 3.15
N ASP A 187 -10.83 -4.12 3.56
CA ASP A 187 -11.86 -4.20 4.59
C ASP A 187 -11.24 -3.95 5.97
N TRP A 188 -11.24 -2.70 6.38
CA TRP A 188 -10.68 -2.26 7.66
C TRP A 188 -11.48 -2.74 8.89
N ARG A 189 -12.67 -3.31 8.70
CA ARG A 189 -13.51 -3.89 9.78
C ARG A 189 -13.27 -5.37 9.99
N ALA A 190 -12.90 -6.10 8.93
CA ALA A 190 -12.73 -7.54 8.94
C ALA A 190 -11.33 -7.95 9.40
N ASN A 191 -11.18 -9.25 9.62
CA ASN A 191 -9.91 -9.90 9.90
C ASN A 191 -8.93 -9.70 8.73
N ASN A 192 -7.64 -9.90 9.02
CA ASN A 192 -6.56 -9.91 8.04
C ASN A 192 -6.13 -8.54 7.51
N ASN A 193 -6.66 -7.43 8.02
CA ASN A 193 -6.05 -6.13 7.78
C ASN A 193 -4.92 -5.85 8.78
N ILE A 194 -4.03 -4.92 8.43
CA ILE A 194 -2.84 -4.62 9.23
C ILE A 194 -3.20 -4.05 10.62
N ALA A 195 -4.28 -3.28 10.73
CA ALA A 195 -4.69 -2.69 12.01
C ALA A 195 -5.15 -3.76 12.98
N GLU A 196 -6.05 -4.65 12.55
CA GLU A 196 -6.52 -5.79 13.36
C GLU A 196 -5.34 -6.65 13.81
N SER A 197 -4.42 -6.95 12.89
CA SER A 197 -3.21 -7.71 13.17
C SER A 197 -2.34 -7.07 14.25
N ILE A 198 -2.09 -5.75 14.19
CA ILE A 198 -1.34 -5.01 15.20
C ILE A 198 -2.04 -5.12 16.56
N PHE A 199 -3.30 -4.73 16.65
CA PHE A 199 -4.00 -4.71 17.95
C PHE A 199 -4.16 -6.10 18.55
N ARG A 200 -4.31 -7.15 17.75
CA ARG A 200 -4.35 -8.53 18.23
C ARG A 200 -3.00 -8.96 18.83
N GLN A 201 -1.88 -8.66 18.15
CA GLN A 201 -0.56 -9.02 18.63
C GLN A 201 -0.11 -8.19 19.84
N MET A 202 -0.59 -6.94 19.95
CA MET A 202 -0.30 -6.09 21.09
C MET A 202 -1.02 -6.49 22.39
N GLN A 203 -2.01 -7.40 22.35
CA GLN A 203 -2.82 -7.75 23.52
C GLN A 203 -2.02 -8.29 24.71
N GLU A 204 -0.93 -9.00 24.43
CA GLU A 204 -0.06 -9.58 25.46
C GLU A 204 1.13 -8.69 25.83
N GLU A 205 1.24 -7.49 25.24
CA GLU A 205 2.32 -6.56 25.52
C GLU A 205 2.00 -5.65 26.73
N SER A 206 3.03 -5.07 27.37
CA SER A 206 2.88 -4.23 28.57
C SER A 206 1.92 -3.04 28.37
N TYR A 207 1.88 -2.48 27.17
CA TYR A 207 0.96 -1.42 26.76
C TYR A 207 0.17 -1.86 25.53
N PRO A 208 -0.93 -2.63 25.71
CA PRO A 208 -1.62 -3.32 24.62
C PRO A 208 -2.35 -2.40 23.65
N VAL A 209 -2.59 -1.16 24.03
CA VAL A 209 -3.16 -0.14 23.14
C VAL A 209 -2.08 0.90 22.86
N PRO A 210 -1.54 0.93 21.63
CA PRO A 210 -0.51 1.90 21.26
C PRO A 210 -0.98 3.34 21.44
N GLU A 211 -0.12 4.21 21.99
CA GLU A 211 -0.33 5.67 21.97
C GLU A 211 -0.27 6.20 20.55
N TRP A 212 0.68 5.67 19.75
CA TRP A 212 0.89 6.06 18.38
C TRP A 212 1.07 4.85 17.49
N ILE A 213 0.51 4.93 16.28
CA ILE A 213 0.91 4.08 15.16
C ILE A 213 1.48 5.00 14.07
N VAL A 214 2.72 4.69 13.65
CA VAL A 214 3.47 5.50 12.68
C VAL A 214 3.55 4.77 11.35
N CYS A 215 3.22 5.45 10.26
CA CYS A 215 3.35 4.89 8.91
C CYS A 215 3.71 5.98 7.89
N SER A 216 4.28 5.58 6.75
CA SER A 216 4.54 6.47 5.62
C SER A 216 3.52 6.23 4.51
N PRO A 217 2.86 7.25 3.98
CA PRO A 217 1.89 7.08 2.91
C PRO A 217 2.57 6.91 1.55
N GLY A 218 2.28 5.80 0.86
CA GLY A 218 2.62 5.59 -0.56
C GLY A 218 1.40 5.79 -1.46
N THR A 219 0.31 5.07 -1.18
CA THR A 219 -1.02 5.32 -1.77
C THR A 219 -1.97 6.02 -0.81
N GLY A 220 -1.67 5.98 0.48
CA GLY A 220 -2.57 6.42 1.55
C GLY A 220 -3.42 5.29 2.16
N GLY A 221 -3.54 4.15 1.49
CA GLY A 221 -4.44 3.07 1.90
C GLY A 221 -4.15 2.50 3.30
N THR A 222 -2.88 2.37 3.68
CA THR A 222 -2.49 1.89 5.03
C THR A 222 -2.91 2.89 6.12
N ALA A 223 -2.62 4.18 5.92
CA ALA A 223 -3.01 5.22 6.86
C ALA A 223 -4.54 5.30 7.03
N ALA A 224 -5.29 5.23 5.92
CA ALA A 224 -6.75 5.21 5.95
C ALA A 224 -7.29 3.96 6.69
N THR A 225 -6.69 2.78 6.47
CA THR A 225 -7.07 1.53 7.17
C THR A 225 -6.85 1.65 8.68
N LEU A 226 -5.67 2.11 9.10
CA LEU A 226 -5.32 2.30 10.51
C LEU A 226 -6.25 3.31 11.17
N GLY A 227 -6.42 4.50 10.59
CA GLY A 227 -7.24 5.55 11.18
C GLY A 227 -8.73 5.18 11.27
N ARG A 228 -9.28 4.52 10.23
CA ARG A 228 -10.67 4.03 10.27
C ARG A 228 -10.86 2.95 11.33
N TYR A 229 -9.93 2.00 11.43
CA TYR A 229 -9.99 0.93 12.44
C TYR A 229 -9.95 1.48 13.86
N VAL A 230 -8.99 2.34 14.15
CA VAL A 230 -8.82 2.99 15.47
C VAL A 230 -10.10 3.70 15.88
N ARG A 231 -10.69 4.51 14.99
CA ARG A 231 -11.95 5.25 15.26
C ARG A 231 -13.13 4.29 15.45
N TYR A 232 -13.25 3.29 14.61
CA TYR A 232 -14.32 2.29 14.70
C TYR A 232 -14.25 1.50 16.00
N ARG A 233 -13.06 1.08 16.42
CA ARG A 233 -12.81 0.36 17.67
C ARG A 233 -12.78 1.30 18.89
N ARG A 234 -12.79 2.61 18.69
CA ARG A 234 -12.73 3.64 19.72
C ARG A 234 -11.46 3.55 20.57
N HIS A 235 -10.34 3.17 19.95
CA HIS A 235 -9.03 3.24 20.59
C HIS A 235 -8.55 4.70 20.67
N PRO A 236 -7.85 5.09 21.75
CA PRO A 236 -7.26 6.42 21.89
C PRO A 236 -6.00 6.61 21.05
N THR A 237 -5.58 5.61 20.32
CA THR A 237 -4.39 5.59 19.48
C THR A 237 -4.43 6.68 18.41
N LEU A 238 -3.32 7.39 18.25
CA LEU A 238 -3.14 8.41 17.23
C LEU A 238 -2.34 7.87 16.03
N ILE A 239 -2.69 8.33 14.83
CA ILE A 239 -2.00 7.96 13.58
C ILE A 239 -1.10 9.11 13.16
N LEU A 240 0.21 8.86 13.16
CA LEU A 240 1.23 9.77 12.64
C LEU A 240 1.70 9.30 11.27
N CYS A 241 1.60 10.16 10.26
CA CYS A 241 2.21 9.92 8.96
C CYS A 241 3.54 10.64 8.82
N ALA A 242 4.60 9.88 8.53
CA ALA A 242 5.92 10.39 8.19
C ALA A 242 6.08 10.40 6.66
N ASP A 243 6.23 11.58 6.06
CA ASP A 243 6.22 11.78 4.62
C ASP A 243 7.56 12.36 4.15
N PRO A 244 8.15 11.92 3.03
CA PRO A 244 9.36 12.53 2.49
C PRO A 244 9.19 14.04 2.24
N GLU A 245 10.23 14.81 2.48
CA GLU A 245 10.19 16.28 2.40
C GLU A 245 9.68 16.84 1.06
N VAL A 246 9.92 16.12 -0.05
CA VAL A 246 9.51 16.52 -1.39
C VAL A 246 8.11 16.01 -1.80
N SER A 247 7.48 15.23 -0.94
CA SER A 247 6.14 14.68 -1.16
C SER A 247 5.06 15.75 -0.96
N LEU A 248 3.97 15.63 -1.72
CA LEU A 248 2.81 16.52 -1.61
C LEU A 248 1.73 16.03 -0.65
N PHE A 249 1.88 14.86 -0.02
CA PHE A 249 0.87 14.41 0.93
C PHE A 249 0.82 15.26 2.21
N PHE A 250 1.98 15.71 2.70
CA PHE A 250 2.00 16.66 3.81
C PHE A 250 1.30 17.98 3.45
N ASP A 251 1.57 18.52 2.25
CA ASP A 251 0.93 19.76 1.80
C ASP A 251 -0.58 19.55 1.60
N SER A 252 -0.98 18.40 1.03
CA SER A 252 -2.39 17.99 0.92
C SER A 252 -3.08 17.88 2.29
N TYR A 253 -2.38 17.39 3.30
CA TYR A 253 -2.88 17.30 4.66
C TYR A 253 -3.09 18.70 5.27
N CYS A 254 -2.13 19.61 5.10
CA CYS A 254 -2.25 21.00 5.56
C CYS A 254 -3.41 21.73 4.88
N GLU A 255 -3.58 21.56 3.55
CA GLU A 255 -4.69 22.14 2.82
C GLU A 255 -6.05 21.61 3.32
N ALA A 256 -6.14 20.30 3.56
CA ALA A 256 -7.34 19.68 4.10
C ALA A 256 -7.69 20.19 5.51
N LEU A 257 -6.69 20.36 6.40
CA LEU A 257 -6.88 20.95 7.73
C LEU A 257 -7.40 22.40 7.64
N ALA A 258 -6.95 23.12 6.63
CA ALA A 258 -7.42 24.50 6.38
C ALA A 258 -8.77 24.56 5.63
N GLY A 259 -9.41 23.41 5.37
CA GLY A 259 -10.67 23.32 4.64
C GLY A 259 -10.57 23.65 3.16
N ARG A 260 -9.37 23.57 2.55
CA ARG A 260 -9.14 23.87 1.14
C ARG A 260 -9.03 22.59 0.31
N ASP A 261 -9.28 22.71 -1.00
CA ASP A 261 -9.10 21.62 -1.95
C ASP A 261 -7.60 21.36 -2.21
N TYR A 262 -7.21 20.09 -2.23
CA TYR A 262 -5.84 19.62 -2.44
C TYR A 262 -5.70 18.67 -3.64
N ALA A 263 -6.79 18.33 -4.32
CA ALA A 263 -6.80 17.35 -5.41
C ALA A 263 -5.95 17.78 -6.63
N GLY A 264 -5.76 19.09 -6.82
CA GLY A 264 -4.99 19.66 -7.94
C GLY A 264 -3.50 19.87 -7.65
N LEU A 265 -3.00 19.56 -6.46
CA LEU A 265 -1.59 19.76 -6.12
C LEU A 265 -0.70 18.84 -6.93
N THR A 266 0.32 19.41 -7.58
CA THR A 266 1.32 18.67 -8.36
C THR A 266 2.72 19.25 -8.15
N SER A 267 3.76 18.40 -8.24
CA SER A 267 5.16 18.78 -8.17
C SER A 267 5.95 18.01 -9.22
N ASN A 268 7.06 18.58 -9.66
CA ASN A 268 8.02 17.89 -10.53
C ASN A 268 9.08 17.12 -9.74
N ASN A 269 9.09 17.25 -8.41
CA ASN A 269 10.05 16.58 -7.54
C ASN A 269 9.49 15.24 -7.06
N GLY A 270 10.33 14.20 -7.10
CA GLY A 270 10.06 12.88 -6.55
C GLY A 270 11.00 12.56 -5.40
N SER A 271 10.52 11.82 -4.40
CA SER A 271 11.35 11.29 -3.33
C SER A 271 12.35 10.26 -3.87
N ARG A 272 13.54 10.24 -3.27
CA ARG A 272 14.50 9.15 -3.48
C ARG A 272 14.16 7.90 -2.67
N ILE A 273 13.21 7.99 -1.74
CA ILE A 273 12.73 6.85 -0.95
C ILE A 273 11.66 6.12 -1.75
N GLU A 274 11.98 4.92 -2.21
CA GLU A 274 11.07 4.13 -3.04
C GLU A 274 9.79 3.74 -2.29
N GLY A 275 8.68 3.79 -3.00
CA GLY A 275 7.36 3.36 -2.51
C GLY A 275 6.57 4.42 -1.76
N ILE A 276 7.19 5.55 -1.41
CA ILE A 276 6.57 6.71 -0.75
C ILE A 276 7.00 8.02 -1.42
N GLY A 277 6.43 9.15 -1.01
CA GLY A 277 6.78 10.46 -1.55
C GLY A 277 6.14 10.72 -2.92
N ARG A 278 4.93 11.23 -2.92
CA ARG A 278 4.14 11.44 -4.15
C ARG A 278 4.26 12.86 -4.69
N PRO A 279 4.42 13.02 -6.01
CA PRO A 279 4.47 14.34 -6.65
C PRO A 279 3.08 14.94 -6.93
N ARG A 280 2.03 14.31 -6.44
CA ARG A 280 0.63 14.76 -6.60
C ARG A 280 -0.24 14.21 -5.48
N GLY A 281 -1.42 14.84 -5.28
CA GLY A 281 -2.49 14.28 -4.47
C GLY A 281 -3.04 13.00 -5.11
N GLU A 282 -3.23 11.95 -4.32
CA GLU A 282 -3.78 10.66 -4.80
C GLU A 282 -5.15 10.42 -4.16
N PRO A 283 -6.14 9.88 -4.89
CA PRO A 283 -7.50 9.70 -4.37
C PRO A 283 -7.60 8.82 -3.13
N SER A 284 -6.68 7.86 -2.96
CA SER A 284 -6.62 6.98 -1.78
C SER A 284 -5.95 7.61 -0.56
N PHE A 285 -5.43 8.83 -0.65
CA PHE A 285 -4.93 9.57 0.50
C PHE A 285 -6.09 10.30 1.18
N ILE A 286 -6.43 9.90 2.40
CA ILE A 286 -7.58 10.40 3.16
C ILE A 286 -7.08 11.16 4.39
N PRO A 287 -6.83 12.49 4.30
CA PRO A 287 -6.29 13.30 5.40
C PRO A 287 -7.10 13.18 6.69
N SER A 288 -8.42 13.11 6.60
CA SER A 288 -9.30 12.98 7.77
C SER A 288 -9.12 11.70 8.59
N CYS A 289 -8.39 10.70 8.08
CA CYS A 289 -8.03 9.47 8.80
C CYS A 289 -6.69 9.56 9.54
N ILE A 290 -5.99 10.69 9.44
CA ILE A 290 -4.66 10.93 10.00
C ILE A 290 -4.79 11.96 11.12
N ASP A 291 -4.06 11.77 12.21
CA ASP A 291 -4.10 12.68 13.36
C ASP A 291 -2.93 13.68 13.34
N ALA A 292 -1.79 13.31 12.73
CA ALA A 292 -0.65 14.18 12.57
C ALA A 292 0.22 13.79 11.36
N MET A 293 0.95 14.75 10.80
CA MET A 293 1.96 14.50 9.76
C MET A 293 3.25 15.25 10.02
N ILE A 294 4.36 14.66 9.58
CA ILE A 294 5.68 15.30 9.55
C ILE A 294 6.32 15.15 8.17
N LYS A 295 7.17 16.11 7.77
CA LYS A 295 8.09 15.96 6.64
C LYS A 295 9.44 15.45 7.13
N VAL A 296 9.98 14.46 6.44
CA VAL A 296 11.27 13.82 6.79
C VAL A 296 12.24 13.95 5.63
N PRO A 297 13.44 14.51 5.86
CA PRO A 297 14.50 14.54 4.86
C PRO A 297 14.91 13.13 4.42
N ASP A 298 15.18 12.95 3.11
CA ASP A 298 15.64 11.65 2.58
C ASP A 298 16.93 11.18 3.27
N ALA A 299 17.87 12.09 3.59
CA ALA A 299 19.10 11.75 4.31
C ALA A 299 18.82 11.13 5.69
N LEU A 300 17.89 11.72 6.45
CA LEU A 300 17.52 11.21 7.76
C LEU A 300 16.77 9.87 7.67
N SER A 301 15.93 9.69 6.64
CA SER A 301 15.28 8.41 6.34
C SER A 301 16.30 7.30 6.09
N LEU A 302 17.36 7.57 5.34
CA LEU A 302 18.40 6.60 5.00
C LEU A 302 19.34 6.31 6.17
N ALA A 303 19.68 7.31 6.99
CA ALA A 303 20.39 7.11 8.24
C ALA A 303 19.58 6.20 9.20
N ALA A 304 18.30 6.51 9.37
CA ALA A 304 17.39 5.72 10.19
C ALA A 304 17.22 4.28 9.68
N MET A 305 17.13 4.07 8.36
CA MET A 305 17.13 2.74 7.73
C MET A 305 18.38 1.94 8.11
N ARG A 306 19.56 2.55 8.04
CA ARG A 306 20.84 1.92 8.41
C ARG A 306 20.87 1.55 9.88
N TYR A 307 20.44 2.45 10.76
CA TYR A 307 20.35 2.21 12.20
C TYR A 307 19.41 1.03 12.51
N VAL A 308 18.19 1.03 11.98
CA VAL A 308 17.23 -0.05 12.17
C VAL A 308 17.77 -1.37 11.63
N SER A 309 18.41 -1.34 10.45
CA SER A 309 19.03 -2.55 9.87
C SER A 309 20.09 -3.15 10.78
N ALA A 310 20.95 -2.31 11.37
CA ALA A 310 21.98 -2.75 12.31
C ALA A 310 21.37 -3.32 13.60
N ARG A 311 20.33 -2.68 14.13
CA ARG A 311 19.64 -3.12 15.35
C ARG A 311 18.90 -4.45 15.17
N LEU A 312 18.30 -4.67 14.00
CA LEU A 312 17.55 -5.91 13.69
C LEU A 312 18.42 -7.02 13.09
N GLY A 313 19.69 -6.75 12.78
CA GLY A 313 20.59 -7.73 12.15
C GLY A 313 20.18 -8.12 10.72
N ARG A 314 19.38 -7.29 10.04
CA ARG A 314 18.93 -7.51 8.66
C ARG A 314 18.63 -6.20 7.94
N ARG A 315 18.70 -6.21 6.62
CA ARG A 315 18.41 -5.02 5.81
C ARG A 315 16.91 -4.74 5.75
N VAL A 316 16.54 -3.45 5.90
CA VAL A 316 15.18 -2.93 5.74
C VAL A 316 15.13 -1.88 4.65
N GLY A 317 13.95 -1.54 4.12
CA GLY A 317 13.79 -0.51 3.10
C GLY A 317 13.83 0.91 3.66
N GLY A 318 14.03 1.89 2.77
CA GLY A 318 14.14 3.31 3.12
C GLY A 318 12.89 3.87 3.79
N SER A 319 11.70 3.43 3.37
CA SER A 319 10.42 3.81 3.98
C SER A 319 10.29 3.37 5.45
N THR A 320 10.95 2.26 5.83
CA THR A 320 11.05 1.85 7.25
C THR A 320 11.88 2.87 8.05
N GLY A 321 12.93 3.43 7.43
CA GLY A 321 13.71 4.52 8.04
C GLY A 321 12.89 5.79 8.21
N THR A 322 12.12 6.19 7.20
CA THR A 322 11.19 7.32 7.28
C THR A 322 10.19 7.14 8.43
N ASN A 323 9.61 5.94 8.55
CA ASN A 323 8.74 5.57 9.66
C ASN A 323 9.45 5.71 11.01
N PHE A 324 10.70 5.25 11.11
CA PHE A 324 11.45 5.30 12.37
C PHE A 324 11.76 6.73 12.82
N VAL A 325 12.00 7.65 11.90
CA VAL A 325 12.09 9.09 12.24
C VAL A 325 10.76 9.58 12.86
N GLY A 326 9.63 9.17 12.31
CA GLY A 326 8.32 9.46 12.90
C GLY A 326 8.14 8.85 14.29
N VAL A 327 8.67 7.64 14.52
CA VAL A 327 8.67 6.99 15.86
C VAL A 327 9.43 7.83 16.86
N LEU A 328 10.64 8.32 16.50
CA LEU A 328 11.44 9.16 17.38
C LEU A 328 10.72 10.47 17.69
N GLN A 329 10.07 11.09 16.70
CA GLN A 329 9.30 12.32 16.90
C GLN A 329 8.12 12.10 17.89
N ALA A 330 7.38 11.00 17.73
CA ALA A 330 6.32 10.62 18.66
C ALA A 330 6.85 10.34 20.07
N ALA A 331 7.99 9.63 20.18
CA ALA A 331 8.62 9.32 21.46
C ALA A 331 9.11 10.58 22.18
N MET A 332 9.72 11.53 21.47
CA MET A 332 10.13 12.82 22.04
C MET A 332 8.93 13.59 22.60
N ARG A 333 7.80 13.60 21.85
CA ARG A 333 6.58 14.22 22.32
C ARG A 333 6.02 13.53 23.58
N MET A 334 5.94 12.20 23.60
CA MET A 334 5.50 11.44 24.79
C MET A 334 6.39 11.74 26.00
N ARG A 335 7.72 11.76 25.78
CA ARG A 335 8.69 12.10 26.83
C ARG A 335 8.48 13.52 27.37
N ALA A 336 8.32 14.52 26.49
CA ALA A 336 8.08 15.91 26.90
C ALA A 336 6.78 16.06 27.71
N GLN A 337 5.79 15.23 27.45
CA GLN A 337 4.51 15.17 28.18
C GLN A 337 4.55 14.25 29.42
N GLY A 338 5.67 13.60 29.71
CA GLY A 338 5.79 12.63 30.81
C GLY A 338 4.91 11.37 30.60
N ARG A 339 4.51 11.07 29.37
CA ARG A 339 3.63 9.92 29.05
C ARG A 339 4.43 8.64 28.90
N ARG A 340 3.83 7.55 29.32
CA ARG A 340 4.31 6.17 29.12
C ARG A 340 3.35 5.46 28.19
N GLY A 341 3.83 4.42 27.48
CA GLY A 341 2.98 3.67 26.56
C GLY A 341 3.78 2.96 25.48
N SER A 342 3.12 2.57 24.41
CA SER A 342 3.78 1.93 23.27
C SER A 342 3.60 2.71 21.97
N ILE A 343 4.56 2.57 21.08
CA ILE A 343 4.54 3.08 19.70
C ILE A 343 4.75 1.91 18.76
N VAL A 344 3.84 1.74 17.81
CA VAL A 344 3.97 0.72 16.77
C VAL A 344 4.27 1.40 15.43
N THR A 345 5.20 0.83 14.67
CA THR A 345 5.46 1.26 13.30
C THR A 345 5.55 0.07 12.35
N ILE A 346 5.68 0.35 11.06
CA ILE A 346 5.68 -0.67 10.01
C ILE A 346 7.09 -0.82 9.45
N LEU A 347 7.61 -2.05 9.47
CA LEU A 347 8.72 -2.47 8.66
C LEU A 347 8.17 -2.84 7.29
N CYS A 348 8.31 -1.91 6.32
CA CYS A 348 7.51 -1.91 5.11
C CYS A 348 7.90 -2.99 4.11
N ASP A 349 9.23 -3.22 3.96
CA ASP A 349 9.77 -4.17 3.01
C ASP A 349 11.20 -4.60 3.35
N SER A 350 11.66 -5.66 2.66
CA SER A 350 13.03 -6.14 2.77
C SER A 350 14.01 -5.20 2.07
N GLY A 351 15.11 -4.89 2.75
CA GLY A 351 16.20 -4.08 2.22
C GLY A 351 17.04 -4.77 1.13
N GLU A 352 16.85 -6.05 0.90
CA GLU A 352 17.58 -6.79 -0.14
C GLU A 352 17.33 -6.24 -1.55
N ARG A 353 16.21 -5.56 -1.76
CA ARG A 353 15.88 -4.86 -3.01
C ARG A 353 16.79 -3.66 -3.29
N TYR A 354 17.46 -3.13 -2.26
CA TYR A 354 18.19 -1.86 -2.28
C TYR A 354 19.69 -2.04 -2.11
N VAL A 355 20.21 -3.26 -2.24
CA VAL A 355 21.64 -3.56 -2.10
C VAL A 355 22.51 -2.85 -3.14
N HIS A 356 21.92 -2.45 -4.26
CA HIS A 356 22.59 -1.72 -5.35
C HIS A 356 22.39 -0.20 -5.28
N SER A 357 21.66 0.30 -4.27
CA SER A 357 21.38 1.73 -4.05
C SER A 357 21.65 2.12 -2.60
N TYR A 358 20.65 2.07 -1.71
CA TYR A 358 20.70 2.59 -0.34
C TYR A 358 21.79 1.96 0.57
N TYR A 359 22.31 0.81 0.22
CA TYR A 359 23.39 0.13 0.97
C TYR A 359 24.77 0.34 0.35
N ARG A 360 24.92 1.30 -0.62
CA ARG A 360 26.18 1.63 -1.26
C ARG A 360 26.56 3.08 -0.99
N PRO A 361 27.76 3.35 -0.41
CA PRO A 361 28.25 4.72 -0.19
C PRO A 361 28.30 5.55 -1.47
N GLU A 362 28.70 4.93 -2.60
CA GLU A 362 28.82 5.60 -3.89
C GLU A 362 27.47 6.15 -4.39
N TRP A 363 26.37 5.47 -4.05
CA TRP A 363 25.03 5.92 -4.41
C TRP A 363 24.65 7.20 -3.69
N TYR A 364 24.99 7.36 -2.40
CA TYR A 364 24.74 8.59 -1.64
C TYR A 364 25.48 9.79 -2.26
N LEU A 365 26.75 9.58 -2.62
CA LEU A 365 27.57 10.62 -3.27
C LEU A 365 26.96 11.04 -4.62
N GLN A 366 26.54 10.09 -5.44
CA GLN A 366 25.89 10.35 -6.73
C GLN A 366 24.57 11.10 -6.59
N GLN A 367 23.83 10.86 -5.50
CA GLN A 367 22.56 11.52 -5.21
C GLN A 367 22.74 12.85 -4.46
N GLY A 368 23.96 13.22 -4.05
CA GLY A 368 24.23 14.42 -3.25
C GLY A 368 23.60 14.37 -1.86
N ILE A 369 23.52 13.17 -1.25
CA ILE A 369 22.91 12.96 0.07
C ILE A 369 24.00 12.94 1.14
N ASP A 370 23.93 13.86 2.10
CA ASP A 370 24.78 13.89 3.28
C ASP A 370 24.20 12.97 4.38
N VAL A 371 24.55 11.69 4.26
CA VAL A 371 24.08 10.69 5.23
C VAL A 371 24.91 10.71 6.52
N GLU A 372 26.16 11.21 6.52
CA GLU A 372 27.03 11.25 7.71
C GLU A 372 26.50 12.26 8.74
N SER A 373 26.12 13.45 8.28
CA SER A 373 25.45 14.44 9.13
C SER A 373 24.12 13.90 9.69
N ALA A 374 23.34 13.21 8.88
CA ALA A 374 22.10 12.60 9.32
C ALA A 374 22.30 11.46 10.33
N ASP A 375 23.36 10.63 10.18
CA ASP A 375 23.73 9.60 11.16
C ASP A 375 24.07 10.22 12.52
N ALA A 376 24.83 11.35 12.54
CA ALA A 376 25.16 12.06 13.78
C ALA A 376 23.89 12.61 14.48
N GLN A 377 22.97 13.21 13.72
CA GLN A 377 21.69 13.70 14.25
C GLN A 377 20.85 12.54 14.82
N LEU A 378 20.76 11.43 14.10
CA LEU A 378 20.02 10.25 14.53
C LEU A 378 20.62 9.64 15.80
N ALA A 379 21.96 9.58 15.91
CA ALA A 379 22.64 9.05 17.10
C ALA A 379 22.27 9.85 18.37
N VAL A 380 22.19 11.18 18.26
CA VAL A 380 21.73 12.04 19.38
C VAL A 380 20.28 11.70 19.73
N ALA A 381 19.42 11.58 18.72
CA ALA A 381 17.99 11.33 18.92
C ALA A 381 17.69 9.98 19.60
N VAL A 382 18.33 8.90 19.16
CA VAL A 382 18.12 7.56 19.74
C VAL A 382 18.68 7.43 21.15
N ALA A 383 19.66 8.26 21.51
CA ALA A 383 20.18 8.35 22.87
C ALA A 383 19.28 9.18 23.82
N GLY A 384 18.16 9.68 23.32
CA GLY A 384 17.22 10.49 24.09
C GLY A 384 17.45 12.00 23.97
N GLY A 385 18.27 12.47 23.01
CA GLY A 385 18.33 13.87 22.61
C GLY A 385 17.20 14.25 21.65
N ASP A 386 17.29 15.43 21.07
CA ASP A 386 16.26 15.93 20.15
C ASP A 386 16.73 15.82 18.69
N LEU A 387 15.78 15.58 17.78
CA LEU A 387 15.98 15.75 16.34
C LEU A 387 15.98 17.26 15.99
N PRO A 388 16.64 17.65 14.89
CA PRO A 388 16.39 18.96 14.31
C PRO A 388 14.89 19.19 14.10
N PRO A 389 14.42 20.45 14.19
CA PRO A 389 13.00 20.76 13.94
C PRO A 389 12.56 20.25 12.56
N LEU A 390 11.54 19.39 12.53
CA LEU A 390 10.92 18.89 11.30
C LEU A 390 9.61 19.63 11.06
N PRO A 391 9.25 19.94 9.80
CA PRO A 391 7.92 20.45 9.50
C PRO A 391 6.86 19.44 9.98
N CYS A 392 5.93 19.92 10.81
CA CYS A 392 4.89 19.09 11.38
C CYS A 392 3.55 19.81 11.35
N ALA A 393 2.46 19.03 11.28
CA ALA A 393 1.10 19.53 11.33
C ALA A 393 0.25 18.68 12.29
N ALA A 394 -0.60 19.34 13.06
CA ALA A 394 -1.53 18.76 14.06
C ALA A 394 -0.85 17.97 15.21
N LEU A 395 0.39 18.30 15.54
CA LEU A 395 1.12 17.75 16.70
C LEU A 395 1.04 18.68 17.94
N GLU A 396 0.16 19.67 17.95
CA GLU A 396 -0.04 20.58 19.10
C GLU A 396 -0.68 19.92 20.31
#